data_034e246d1b20c327df29b3fd84883c3d
#
_entry.id   034e246d1b20c327df29b3fd84883c3d
#
_cell.length_a   1.000
_cell.length_b   1.000
_cell.length_c   1.000
_cell.angle_alpha   90.00
_cell.angle_beta   90.00
_cell.angle_gamma   90.00
#
_symmetry.space_group_name_H-M   'P 1'
#
loop_
_entity.id
_entity.type
_entity.pdbx_description
1 polymer ?
#
loop_
_entity_poly.entity_id
_entity_poly.type
_entity_poly.pdbx_seq_one_letter_code
_entity_poly.pdbx_strand_id
1 'polypeptide(L)'
;MDDKPPEDLSKILGPNEQVELYIPQKIYHPRINIEGVVITNERIIFRHPHDLNLRKDYTDYNFQDISNVILDKGILRSTVKLTLRLGGEAFDMKDLPNSDAEKAYGLIRESLVRYQSPFSAPQSGVPPMMSQPRPQSMACPKCGAAVPAGQRFCGSCGAQL
;
A
#
# COMPACT_ATOMS: atom_id res chain seq x y z
N MET A 1 -23.33 -4.05 -18.53
CA MET A 1 -22.36 -2.96 -18.73
C MET A 1 -21.01 -3.65 -18.70
N ASP A 2 -20.25 -3.50 -19.78
CA ASP A 2 -18.97 -4.22 -19.90
C ASP A 2 -17.97 -3.66 -18.90
N ASP A 3 -17.74 -4.40 -17.81
CA ASP A 3 -16.71 -4.13 -16.80
C ASP A 3 -15.29 -4.45 -17.33
N LYS A 4 -15.13 -4.52 -18.65
CA LYS A 4 -13.86 -4.83 -19.26
C LYS A 4 -13.01 -3.56 -19.34
N PRO A 5 -11.78 -3.57 -18.82
CA PRO A 5 -10.88 -2.44 -18.96
C PRO A 5 -10.60 -2.16 -20.44
N PRO A 6 -10.49 -0.88 -20.84
CA PRO A 6 -10.19 -0.51 -22.21
C PRO A 6 -8.85 -1.07 -22.70
N GLU A 7 -8.76 -1.43 -23.97
CA GLU A 7 -7.54 -2.05 -24.57
C GLU A 7 -6.30 -1.13 -24.50
N ASP A 8 -6.50 0.18 -24.43
CA ASP A 8 -5.42 1.16 -24.30
C ASP A 8 -4.68 1.04 -22.95
N LEU A 9 -5.34 0.54 -21.91
CA LEU A 9 -4.71 0.31 -20.61
C LEU A 9 -3.63 -0.77 -20.67
N SER A 10 -3.81 -1.81 -21.46
CA SER A 10 -2.83 -2.89 -21.56
C SER A 10 -1.45 -2.43 -22.00
N LYS A 11 -1.35 -1.26 -22.66
CA LYS A 11 -0.10 -0.67 -23.16
C LYS A 11 0.71 0.07 -22.09
N ILE A 12 0.04 0.47 -21.00
CA ILE A 12 0.64 1.25 -19.92
C ILE A 12 0.88 0.42 -18.65
N LEU A 13 0.34 -0.80 -18.61
CA LEU A 13 0.55 -1.73 -17.49
C LEU A 13 1.96 -2.32 -17.54
N GLY A 14 2.55 -2.52 -16.38
CA GLY A 14 3.82 -3.24 -16.22
C GLY A 14 3.69 -4.74 -16.55
N PRO A 15 4.81 -5.46 -16.75
CA PRO A 15 4.81 -6.87 -17.17
C PRO A 15 4.12 -7.82 -16.17
N ASN A 16 4.08 -7.47 -14.90
CA ASN A 16 3.42 -8.24 -13.83
C ASN A 16 2.22 -7.50 -13.23
N GLU A 17 1.85 -6.37 -13.81
CA GLU A 17 0.76 -5.54 -13.33
C GLU A 17 -0.59 -6.07 -13.82
N GLN A 18 -1.52 -6.32 -12.90
CA GLN A 18 -2.83 -6.87 -13.19
C GLN A 18 -3.92 -5.91 -12.73
N VAL A 19 -4.95 -5.74 -13.57
CA VAL A 19 -6.12 -4.96 -13.19
C VAL A 19 -7.00 -5.78 -12.25
N GLU A 20 -7.20 -5.27 -11.04
CA GLU A 20 -8.08 -5.88 -10.03
C GLU A 20 -9.49 -5.32 -10.09
N LEU A 21 -9.63 -4.04 -10.41
CA LEU A 21 -10.94 -3.38 -10.55
C LEU A 21 -10.87 -2.27 -11.60
N TYR A 22 -11.90 -2.21 -12.45
CA TYR A 22 -12.14 -1.08 -13.35
C TYR A 22 -13.50 -0.47 -13.06
N ILE A 23 -13.54 0.83 -12.82
CA ILE A 23 -14.77 1.60 -12.60
C ILE A 23 -14.95 2.58 -13.76
N PRO A 24 -15.82 2.27 -14.76
CA PRO A 24 -16.07 3.10 -15.92
C PRO A 24 -17.05 4.22 -15.56
N GLN A 25 -16.67 5.15 -14.73
CA GLN A 25 -17.53 6.20 -14.26
C GLN A 25 -16.92 7.57 -14.44
N LYS A 26 -17.72 8.51 -14.96
CA LYS A 26 -17.34 9.91 -15.03
C LYS A 26 -17.37 10.51 -13.63
N ILE A 27 -16.20 10.81 -13.11
CA ILE A 27 -16.01 11.49 -11.83
C ILE A 27 -15.67 12.94 -12.15
N TYR A 28 -16.56 13.84 -11.76
CA TYR A 28 -16.33 15.27 -11.93
C TYR A 28 -15.61 15.83 -10.71
N HIS A 29 -14.36 16.17 -10.89
CA HIS A 29 -13.61 16.96 -9.90
C HIS A 29 -13.54 18.40 -10.38
N PRO A 30 -13.57 19.43 -9.50
CA PRO A 30 -13.56 20.83 -9.91
C PRO A 30 -12.35 21.24 -10.77
N ARG A 31 -11.27 20.46 -10.77
CA ARG A 31 -10.07 20.69 -11.57
C ARG A 31 -9.76 19.60 -12.60
N ILE A 32 -10.39 18.44 -12.50
CA ILE A 32 -10.00 17.27 -13.30
C ILE A 32 -11.24 16.43 -13.59
N ASN A 33 -11.55 16.21 -14.88
CA ASN A 33 -12.54 15.25 -15.30
C ASN A 33 -11.91 13.87 -15.39
N ILE A 34 -12.54 12.84 -14.78
CA ILE A 34 -12.07 11.47 -14.82
C ILE A 34 -13.13 10.60 -15.49
N GLU A 35 -12.74 9.87 -16.54
CA GLU A 35 -13.63 8.93 -17.25
C GLU A 35 -13.64 7.53 -16.63
N GLY A 36 -12.64 7.19 -15.85
CA GLY A 36 -12.57 5.90 -15.21
C GLY A 36 -11.42 5.79 -14.23
N VAL A 37 -11.59 4.89 -13.29
CA VAL A 37 -10.58 4.53 -12.29
C VAL A 37 -10.21 3.06 -12.49
N VAL A 38 -8.92 2.78 -12.52
CA VAL A 38 -8.37 1.43 -12.59
C VAL A 38 -7.55 1.20 -11.33
N ILE A 39 -7.86 0.14 -10.63
CA ILE A 39 -7.08 -0.31 -9.48
C ILE A 39 -6.32 -1.56 -9.93
N THR A 40 -5.00 -1.51 -9.83
CA THR A 40 -4.12 -2.63 -10.12
C THR A 40 -3.53 -3.20 -8.83
N ASN A 41 -2.75 -4.26 -8.94
CA ASN A 41 -1.98 -4.79 -7.81
C ASN A 41 -0.82 -3.89 -7.35
N GLU A 42 -0.48 -2.82 -8.12
CA GLU A 42 0.68 -1.94 -7.84
C GLU A 42 0.29 -0.47 -7.60
N ARG A 43 -0.74 0.04 -8.30
CA ARG A 43 -1.12 1.46 -8.28
C ARG A 43 -2.59 1.68 -8.60
N ILE A 44 -3.03 2.93 -8.43
CA ILE A 44 -4.35 3.41 -8.86
C ILE A 44 -4.13 4.32 -10.06
N ILE A 45 -4.80 4.05 -11.17
CA ILE A 45 -4.68 4.82 -12.41
C ILE A 45 -6.01 5.54 -12.68
N PHE A 46 -5.93 6.84 -12.85
CA PHE A 46 -7.05 7.70 -13.27
C PHE A 46 -6.93 8.02 -14.74
N ARG A 47 -7.99 7.76 -15.47
CA ARG A 47 -8.09 8.05 -16.89
C ARG A 47 -8.84 9.36 -17.09
N HIS A 48 -8.19 10.32 -17.75
CA HIS A 48 -8.76 11.64 -18.03
C HIS A 48 -9.19 11.73 -19.49
N PRO A 49 -10.38 12.28 -19.77
CA PRO A 49 -10.76 12.59 -21.15
C PRO A 49 -9.97 13.80 -21.60
N HIS A 50 -9.42 13.74 -22.77
CA HIS A 50 -8.90 14.92 -23.48
C HIS A 50 -9.87 15.36 -24.57
N ASP A 51 -9.78 16.61 -25.00
CA ASP A 51 -10.63 17.20 -26.03
C ASP A 51 -10.78 16.26 -27.24
N LEU A 52 -12.04 16.03 -27.64
CA LEU A 52 -12.45 15.20 -28.77
C LEU A 52 -12.05 13.71 -28.71
N ASN A 53 -11.74 13.15 -27.56
CA ASN A 53 -11.31 11.74 -27.41
C ASN A 53 -10.07 11.31 -28.24
N LEU A 54 -9.31 12.28 -28.76
CA LEU A 54 -8.12 12.02 -29.60
C LEU A 54 -6.87 11.75 -28.75
N ARG A 55 -6.85 12.22 -27.52
CA ARG A 55 -5.79 11.96 -26.53
C ARG A 55 -6.40 11.47 -25.24
N LYS A 56 -5.64 10.67 -24.50
CA LYS A 56 -6.02 10.18 -23.18
C LYS A 56 -4.84 10.42 -22.26
N ASP A 57 -5.09 11.14 -21.18
CA ASP A 57 -4.08 11.35 -20.15
C ASP A 57 -4.36 10.42 -18.98
N TYR A 58 -3.31 9.91 -18.41
CA TYR A 58 -3.36 9.03 -17.25
C TYR A 58 -2.60 9.67 -16.10
N THR A 59 -3.20 9.68 -14.94
CA THR A 59 -2.51 10.03 -13.69
C THR A 59 -2.54 8.80 -12.80
N ASP A 60 -1.40 8.41 -12.27
CA ASP A 60 -1.28 7.24 -11.41
C ASP A 60 -0.69 7.60 -10.06
N TYR A 61 -1.10 6.83 -9.04
CA TYR A 61 -0.62 6.93 -7.67
C TYR A 61 -0.24 5.54 -7.18
N ASN A 62 1.03 5.36 -6.86
CA ASN A 62 1.50 4.10 -6.26
C ASN A 62 0.93 3.96 -4.84
N PHE A 63 0.65 2.73 -4.41
CA PHE A 63 0.16 2.50 -3.04
C PHE A 63 1.14 2.95 -1.96
N GLN A 64 2.43 3.03 -2.27
CA GLN A 64 3.46 3.56 -1.36
C GLN A 64 3.28 5.05 -1.06
N ASP A 65 2.72 5.81 -2.01
CA ASP A 65 2.51 7.26 -1.90
C ASP A 65 1.21 7.61 -1.19
N ILE A 66 0.32 6.63 -1.02
CA ILE A 66 -0.96 6.80 -0.33
C ILE A 66 -0.77 6.51 1.16
N SER A 67 -1.17 7.43 2.02
CA SER A 67 -1.08 7.28 3.47
C SER A 67 -2.34 6.69 4.08
N ASN A 68 -3.51 7.02 3.54
CA ASN A 68 -4.80 6.59 4.07
C ASN A 68 -5.89 6.54 2.99
N VAL A 69 -6.89 5.70 3.23
CA VAL A 69 -8.13 5.63 2.44
C VAL A 69 -9.33 5.68 3.38
N ILE A 70 -10.34 6.47 3.02
CA ILE A 70 -11.57 6.63 3.79
C ILE A 70 -12.75 6.39 2.85
N LEU A 71 -13.68 5.53 3.27
CA LEU A 71 -14.97 5.34 2.60
C LEU A 71 -16.02 6.20 3.31
N ASP A 72 -16.56 7.18 2.60
CA ASP A 72 -17.70 7.99 3.01
C ASP A 72 -18.95 7.44 2.32
N LYS A 73 -19.71 6.63 3.07
CA LYS A 73 -20.84 5.87 2.54
C LYS A 73 -22.14 6.66 2.64
N GLY A 74 -22.67 7.05 1.50
CA GLY A 74 -24.03 7.63 1.39
C GLY A 74 -25.11 6.55 1.18
N ILE A 75 -26.36 7.00 1.08
CA ILE A 75 -27.53 6.10 0.91
C ILE A 75 -27.48 5.40 -0.47
N LEU A 76 -27.23 6.14 -1.54
CA LEU A 76 -27.20 5.63 -2.92
C LEU A 76 -25.81 5.68 -3.55
N ARG A 77 -25.00 6.62 -3.13
CA ARG A 77 -23.67 6.90 -3.66
C ARG A 77 -22.66 7.09 -2.54
N SER A 78 -21.44 6.70 -2.79
CA SER A 78 -20.34 6.80 -1.85
C SER A 78 -19.17 7.59 -2.43
N THR A 79 -18.32 8.08 -1.55
CA THR A 79 -17.06 8.75 -1.91
C THR A 79 -15.90 7.99 -1.28
N VAL A 80 -14.89 7.66 -2.08
CA VAL A 80 -13.62 7.12 -1.58
C VAL A 80 -12.59 8.24 -1.58
N LYS A 81 -12.07 8.58 -0.42
CA LYS A 81 -11.09 9.65 -0.21
C LYS A 81 -9.71 9.06 -0.01
N LEU A 82 -8.75 9.51 -0.80
CA LEU A 82 -7.34 9.11 -0.72
C LEU A 82 -6.51 10.26 -0.16
N THR A 83 -5.65 9.98 0.80
CA THR A 83 -4.70 10.94 1.34
C THR A 83 -3.28 10.53 0.94
N LEU A 84 -2.51 11.46 0.37
CA LEU A 84 -1.13 11.22 -0.02
C LEU A 84 -0.15 11.50 1.13
N ARG A 85 1.00 10.80 1.16
CA ARG A 85 2.00 10.92 2.24
C ARG A 85 2.77 12.24 2.22
N LEU A 86 3.12 12.74 1.04
CA LEU A 86 3.99 13.90 0.89
C LEU A 86 3.23 15.23 0.75
N GLY A 87 2.12 15.40 1.51
CA GLY A 87 1.40 16.66 1.54
C GLY A 87 0.70 17.02 0.22
N GLY A 88 0.49 16.03 -0.65
CA GLY A 88 -0.31 16.17 -1.86
C GLY A 88 -1.79 16.38 -1.54
N GLU A 89 -2.51 16.96 -2.48
CA GLU A 89 -3.96 17.13 -2.36
C GLU A 89 -4.63 15.77 -2.14
N ALA A 90 -5.57 15.72 -1.20
CA ALA A 90 -6.44 14.56 -1.03
C ALA A 90 -7.24 14.37 -2.32
N PHE A 91 -7.26 13.16 -2.83
CA PHE A 91 -8.04 12.84 -4.02
C PHE A 91 -9.34 12.16 -3.63
N ASP A 92 -10.46 12.72 -4.08
CA ASP A 92 -11.80 12.21 -3.78
C ASP A 92 -12.42 11.59 -5.03
N MET A 93 -12.70 10.29 -4.99
CA MET A 93 -13.55 9.60 -5.97
C MET A 93 -15.00 9.73 -5.53
N LYS A 94 -15.70 10.74 -6.06
CA LYS A 94 -17.08 11.08 -5.69
C LYS A 94 -18.09 10.33 -6.57
N ASP A 95 -19.32 10.22 -6.05
CA ASP A 95 -20.47 9.71 -6.79
C ASP A 95 -20.33 8.28 -7.33
N LEU A 96 -19.58 7.43 -6.64
CA LEU A 96 -19.47 6.01 -6.96
C LEU A 96 -20.72 5.25 -6.51
N PRO A 97 -21.18 4.23 -7.28
CA PRO A 97 -22.13 3.25 -6.75
C PRO A 97 -21.56 2.62 -5.47
N ASN A 98 -22.42 2.38 -4.48
CA ASN A 98 -21.99 1.85 -3.19
C ASN A 98 -21.17 0.54 -3.33
N SER A 99 -21.61 -0.36 -4.24
CA SER A 99 -20.91 -1.62 -4.51
C SER A 99 -19.49 -1.43 -5.02
N ASP A 100 -19.29 -0.46 -5.92
CA ASP A 100 -17.98 -0.20 -6.53
C ASP A 100 -17.05 0.55 -5.57
N ALA A 101 -17.62 1.47 -4.79
CA ALA A 101 -16.90 2.18 -3.74
C ALA A 101 -16.42 1.23 -2.63
N GLU A 102 -17.24 0.26 -2.23
CA GLU A 102 -16.87 -0.76 -1.22
C GLU A 102 -15.77 -1.69 -1.74
N LYS A 103 -15.88 -2.14 -2.99
CA LYS A 103 -14.83 -2.96 -3.63
C LYS A 103 -13.52 -2.17 -3.73
N ALA A 104 -13.58 -0.94 -4.26
CA ALA A 104 -12.40 -0.08 -4.38
C ALA A 104 -11.74 0.16 -3.02
N TYR A 105 -12.52 0.52 -2.01
CA TYR A 105 -12.02 0.71 -0.64
C TYR A 105 -11.35 -0.55 -0.10
N GLY A 106 -11.95 -1.73 -0.27
CA GLY A 106 -11.41 -3.00 0.18
C GLY A 106 -10.06 -3.31 -0.45
N LEU A 107 -9.96 -3.23 -1.78
CA LEU A 107 -8.74 -3.47 -2.54
C LEU A 107 -7.63 -2.48 -2.19
N ILE A 108 -7.95 -1.18 -2.12
CA ILE A 108 -6.97 -0.15 -1.76
C ILE A 108 -6.46 -0.40 -0.34
N ARG A 109 -7.34 -0.69 0.62
CA ARG A 109 -6.95 -0.95 2.01
C ARG A 109 -6.06 -2.19 2.13
N GLU A 110 -6.37 -3.26 1.43
CA GLU A 110 -5.54 -4.48 1.38
C GLU A 110 -4.16 -4.16 0.81
N SER A 111 -4.10 -3.44 -0.30
CA SER A 111 -2.85 -3.02 -0.91
C SER A 111 -2.05 -2.11 0.01
N LEU A 112 -2.67 -1.16 0.70
CA LEU A 112 -1.97 -0.32 1.68
C LEU A 112 -1.36 -1.14 2.81
N VAL A 113 -2.06 -2.16 3.34
CA VAL A 113 -1.50 -3.07 4.35
C VAL A 113 -0.30 -3.82 3.78
N ARG A 114 -0.41 -4.33 2.56
CA ARG A 114 0.67 -5.06 1.87
C ARG A 114 1.92 -4.20 1.68
N TYR A 115 1.77 -2.97 1.20
CA TYR A 115 2.88 -2.07 0.90
C TYR A 115 3.40 -1.27 2.10
N GLN A 116 2.62 -1.14 3.18
CA GLN A 116 3.02 -0.42 4.39
C GLN A 116 3.57 -1.34 5.48
N SER A 117 3.42 -2.66 5.34
CA SER A 117 4.00 -3.62 6.29
C SER A 117 5.53 -3.61 6.17
N PRO A 118 6.27 -3.38 7.27
CA PRO A 118 7.73 -3.42 7.26
C PRO A 118 8.29 -4.83 6.94
N PHE A 119 7.42 -5.83 6.85
CA PHE A 119 7.74 -7.22 6.52
C PHE A 119 7.55 -7.60 5.05
N SER A 120 7.07 -6.69 4.20
CA SER A 120 6.88 -6.93 2.77
C SER A 120 8.09 -6.48 1.95
N ALA A 121 9.31 -6.77 2.41
CA ALA A 121 10.43 -6.84 1.49
C ALA A 121 10.19 -8.04 0.55
N PRO A 122 10.33 -7.88 -0.80
CA PRO A 122 10.32 -9.03 -1.68
C PRO A 122 11.40 -9.98 -1.19
N GLN A 123 11.03 -11.20 -0.84
CA GLN A 123 11.98 -12.27 -0.55
C GLN A 123 12.68 -12.67 -1.86
N SER A 124 13.51 -11.77 -2.37
CA SER A 124 14.53 -12.11 -3.34
C SER A 124 15.55 -12.95 -2.61
N GLY A 125 15.42 -14.26 -2.74
CA GLY A 125 16.45 -15.28 -2.62
C GLY A 125 17.64 -14.99 -1.68
N VAL A 126 17.40 -14.70 -0.40
CA VAL A 126 18.45 -14.77 0.60
C VAL A 126 18.42 -16.20 1.10
N PRO A 127 19.49 -17.01 0.91
CA PRO A 127 19.57 -18.34 1.50
C PRO A 127 19.39 -18.20 3.02
N PRO A 128 18.79 -19.19 3.70
CA PRO A 128 18.58 -19.13 5.13
C PRO A 128 19.94 -18.90 5.82
N MET A 129 20.14 -17.70 6.36
CA MET A 129 21.27 -17.45 7.23
C MET A 129 21.14 -18.41 8.38
N MET A 130 22.10 -19.32 8.48
CA MET A 130 22.31 -20.20 9.61
C MET A 130 22.09 -19.38 10.88
N SER A 131 21.15 -19.84 11.69
CA SER A 131 20.88 -19.31 13.03
C SER A 131 22.21 -19.17 13.76
N GLN A 132 22.66 -17.94 13.95
CA GLN A 132 23.80 -17.71 14.83
C GLN A 132 23.40 -18.24 16.21
N PRO A 133 24.23 -19.07 16.86
CA PRO A 133 23.93 -19.56 18.20
C PRO A 133 23.71 -18.33 19.10
N ARG A 134 22.56 -18.29 19.77
CA ARG A 134 22.29 -17.28 20.81
C ARG A 134 23.49 -17.24 21.75
N PRO A 135 24.06 -16.07 22.05
CA PRO A 135 25.09 -15.98 23.06
C PRO A 135 24.52 -16.58 24.36
N GLN A 136 25.15 -17.62 24.84
CA GLN A 136 24.74 -18.28 26.09
C GLN A 136 24.95 -17.27 27.21
N SER A 137 23.86 -16.81 27.81
CA SER A 137 23.91 -15.96 28.99
C SER A 137 24.18 -16.88 30.21
N MET A 138 25.18 -16.54 31.00
CA MET A 138 25.45 -17.18 32.28
C MET A 138 24.86 -16.32 33.40
N ALA A 139 24.36 -17.00 34.47
CA ALA A 139 23.90 -16.26 35.63
C ALA A 139 25.13 -15.90 36.53
N CYS A 140 25.17 -14.64 36.96
CA CYS A 140 26.20 -14.21 37.90
C CYS A 140 26.11 -15.01 39.23
N PRO A 141 27.17 -15.65 39.69
CA PRO A 141 27.13 -16.46 40.94
C PRO A 141 26.90 -15.63 42.21
N LYS A 142 27.09 -14.31 42.14
CA LYS A 142 26.93 -13.44 43.30
C LYS A 142 25.53 -12.76 43.39
N CYS A 143 24.92 -12.39 42.25
CA CYS A 143 23.65 -11.65 42.25
C CYS A 143 22.57 -12.28 41.37
N GLY A 144 22.84 -13.37 40.63
CA GLY A 144 21.89 -14.08 39.78
C GLY A 144 21.53 -13.36 38.46
N ALA A 145 22.09 -12.17 38.20
CA ALA A 145 21.80 -11.43 36.96
C ALA A 145 22.36 -12.16 35.74
N ALA A 146 21.60 -12.17 34.61
CA ALA A 146 22.05 -12.72 33.34
C ALA A 146 23.18 -11.87 32.77
N VAL A 147 24.31 -12.50 32.48
CA VAL A 147 25.50 -11.85 31.92
C VAL A 147 25.86 -12.52 30.60
N PRO A 148 26.16 -11.77 29.52
CA PRO A 148 26.62 -12.34 28.26
C PRO A 148 27.94 -13.11 28.47
N ALA A 149 28.06 -14.28 27.82
CA ALA A 149 29.27 -15.10 27.89
C ALA A 149 30.50 -14.29 27.39
N GLY A 150 31.59 -14.37 28.17
CA GLY A 150 32.85 -13.68 27.84
C GLY A 150 33.10 -12.34 28.55
N GLN A 151 32.19 -11.89 29.39
CA GLN A 151 32.44 -10.73 30.26
C GLN A 151 33.20 -11.15 31.52
N ARG A 152 34.18 -10.33 31.90
CA ARG A 152 35.01 -10.57 33.08
C ARG A 152 34.42 -10.03 34.39
N PHE A 153 33.42 -9.16 34.28
CA PHE A 153 32.75 -8.55 35.43
C PHE A 153 31.25 -8.47 35.22
N CYS A 154 30.48 -8.68 36.27
CA CYS A 154 29.05 -8.53 36.24
C CYS A 154 28.65 -7.05 36.16
N GLY A 155 27.89 -6.63 35.13
CA GLY A 155 27.39 -5.25 34.96
C GLY A 155 26.44 -4.77 36.06
N SER A 156 25.82 -5.70 36.81
CA SER A 156 24.85 -5.37 37.88
C SER A 156 25.47 -5.23 39.26
N CYS A 157 26.45 -6.06 39.62
CA CYS A 157 27.02 -6.06 40.97
C CYS A 157 28.54 -5.89 41.02
N GLY A 158 29.22 -5.73 39.87
CA GLY A 158 30.66 -5.53 39.76
C GLY A 158 31.52 -6.77 40.14
N ALA A 159 30.89 -7.91 40.42
CA ALA A 159 31.65 -9.11 40.76
C ALA A 159 32.45 -9.65 39.58
N GLN A 160 33.64 -10.13 39.81
CA GLN A 160 34.42 -10.85 38.81
C GLN A 160 33.79 -12.21 38.52
N LEU A 161 33.67 -12.57 37.23
CA LEU A 161 33.04 -13.77 36.73
C LEU A 161 34.06 -14.79 36.26
#